data_1f601cae4997375ff1b56baf7102bd04
#
_entry.id   1f601cae4997375ff1b56baf7102bd04
#
_cell.length_a   1.000
_cell.length_b   1.000
_cell.length_c   1.000
_cell.angle_alpha   90.00
_cell.angle_beta   90.00
_cell.angle_gamma   90.00
#
_symmetry.space_group_name_H-M   'P 1'
#
loop_
_entity.id
_entity.type
_entity.pdbx_description
1 polymer ?
#
loop_
_entity_poly.entity_id
_entity_poly.type
_entity_poly.pdbx_seq_one_letter_code
_entity_poly.pdbx_strand_id
1 'polypeptide(L)'
;MDKPVLKNDIMADGSRLFLQLPQTCPPSCLMWRIIRFGGLPTAFRPDLVTDETWMDFRYKGWKFSIHNPYGEYWFFAENSECPEDILHRLAEYFARLSGQDSG
;
A
#
# COMPACT_ATOMS: atom_id res chain seq x y z
N MET A 1 -0.48 8.75 20.20
CA MET A 1 -0.27 8.55 19.01
C MET A 1 0.60 7.50 18.59
N ASP A 2 0.03 6.38 18.34
CA ASP A 2 0.80 5.24 17.94
C ASP A 2 1.08 5.26 16.47
N LYS A 3 2.30 4.98 16.13
CA LYS A 3 2.63 4.82 14.73
C LYS A 3 2.26 3.41 14.31
N PRO A 4 1.86 3.23 13.06
CA PRO A 4 1.58 1.88 12.57
C PRO A 4 2.81 1.00 12.72
N VAL A 5 2.60 -0.22 13.12
CA VAL A 5 3.68 -1.19 13.22
C VAL A 5 3.90 -1.78 11.84
N LEU A 6 5.12 -1.71 11.34
CA LEU A 6 5.44 -2.27 10.05
C LEU A 6 5.62 -3.77 10.17
N LYS A 7 5.07 -4.49 9.21
CA LYS A 7 5.29 -5.92 9.10
C LYS A 7 6.63 -6.16 8.40
N ASN A 8 7.14 -7.34 8.56
CA ASN A 8 8.40 -7.67 7.90
C ASN A 8 8.30 -9.08 7.33
N ASP A 9 7.29 -9.29 6.50
CA ASP A 9 7.07 -10.58 5.86
C ASP A 9 7.69 -10.57 4.47
N ILE A 10 8.75 -11.32 4.29
CA ILE A 10 9.43 -11.38 2.99
C ILE A 10 8.78 -12.46 2.15
N MET A 11 8.36 -12.07 0.96
CA MET A 11 7.68 -12.99 0.06
C MET A 11 8.71 -13.78 -0.74
N ALA A 12 8.23 -14.79 -1.46
CA ALA A 12 9.11 -15.65 -2.24
C ALA A 12 9.86 -14.87 -3.32
N ASP A 13 9.29 -13.79 -3.82
CA ASP A 13 9.94 -12.99 -4.86
C ASP A 13 10.86 -11.92 -4.30
N GLY A 14 11.06 -11.89 -3.00
CA GLY A 14 11.95 -10.92 -2.38
C GLY A 14 11.28 -9.63 -1.95
N SER A 15 10.01 -9.44 -2.24
CA SER A 15 9.30 -8.25 -1.80
C SER A 15 8.96 -8.39 -0.32
N ARG A 16 8.65 -7.26 0.31
CA ARG A 16 8.30 -7.23 1.72
C ARG A 16 6.88 -6.73 1.90
N LEU A 17 6.05 -7.54 2.53
CA LEU A 17 4.72 -7.08 2.94
C LEU A 17 4.92 -6.29 4.22
N PHE A 18 4.70 -4.98 4.15
CA PHE A 18 4.99 -4.13 5.30
C PHE A 18 3.75 -3.52 5.94
N LEU A 19 2.60 -3.59 5.28
CA LEU A 19 1.41 -2.95 5.83
C LEU A 19 0.16 -3.67 5.34
N GLN A 20 -0.80 -3.84 6.23
CA GLN A 20 -2.12 -4.37 5.89
C GLN A 20 -3.15 -3.46 6.50
N LEU A 21 -4.11 -3.00 5.72
CA LEU A 21 -5.15 -2.10 6.19
C LEU A 21 -6.50 -2.57 5.69
N PRO A 22 -7.58 -2.28 6.43
CA PRO A 22 -8.91 -2.58 5.91
C PRO A 22 -9.20 -1.74 4.67
N GLN A 23 -9.97 -2.31 3.75
CA GLN A 23 -10.33 -1.60 2.54
C GLN A 23 -11.52 -0.71 2.85
N THR A 24 -11.27 0.58 3.05
CA THR A 24 -12.31 1.54 3.39
C THR A 24 -12.72 2.39 2.20
N CYS A 25 -12.02 2.27 1.07
CA CYS A 25 -12.42 2.95 -0.14
C CYS A 25 -12.07 2.09 -1.33
N PRO A 26 -12.73 2.31 -2.48
CA PRO A 26 -12.46 1.49 -3.66
C PRO A 26 -11.07 1.78 -4.24
N PRO A 27 -10.56 0.89 -5.10
CA PRO A 27 -9.24 1.08 -5.68
C PRO A 27 -9.04 2.41 -6.39
N SER A 28 -10.06 2.94 -7.06
CA SER A 28 -9.93 4.23 -7.73
C SER A 28 -9.67 5.35 -6.72
N CYS A 29 -10.31 5.28 -5.58
CA CYS A 29 -10.08 6.25 -4.51
C CYS A 29 -8.66 6.15 -3.99
N LEU A 30 -8.18 4.92 -3.80
CA LEU A 30 -6.83 4.70 -3.33
C LEU A 30 -5.81 5.23 -4.33
N MET A 31 -6.08 5.07 -5.63
CA MET A 31 -5.20 5.59 -6.66
C MET A 31 -5.02 7.09 -6.54
N TRP A 32 -6.11 7.82 -6.33
CA TRP A 32 -6.05 9.25 -6.14
C TRP A 32 -5.24 9.62 -4.91
N ARG A 33 -5.37 8.84 -3.84
CA ARG A 33 -4.62 9.12 -2.62
C ARG A 33 -3.13 8.89 -2.83
N ILE A 34 -2.77 7.90 -3.64
CA ILE A 34 -1.38 7.67 -3.98
C ILE A 34 -0.81 8.90 -4.70
N ILE A 35 -1.56 9.42 -5.67
CA ILE A 35 -1.13 10.59 -6.42
C ILE A 35 -0.97 11.79 -5.49
N ARG A 36 -1.92 12.00 -4.61
CA ARG A 36 -1.87 13.14 -3.69
C ARG A 36 -0.70 13.05 -2.71
N PHE A 37 -0.29 11.84 -2.39
CA PHE A 37 0.84 11.62 -1.49
C PHE A 37 2.17 11.92 -2.19
N GLY A 38 2.16 11.91 -3.51
CA GLY A 38 3.39 12.11 -4.28
C GLY A 38 3.85 10.85 -4.96
N GLY A 39 3.07 9.79 -4.91
CA GLY A 39 3.40 8.56 -5.62
C GLY A 39 3.05 8.68 -7.09
N LEU A 40 3.72 7.89 -7.91
CA LEU A 40 3.46 7.85 -9.33
C LEU A 40 2.92 6.47 -9.68
N PRO A 41 1.62 6.36 -9.97
CA PRO A 41 1.07 5.06 -10.36
C PRO A 41 1.73 4.57 -11.64
N THR A 42 2.13 3.31 -11.65
CA THR A 42 2.78 2.73 -12.82
C THR A 42 1.97 1.60 -13.44
N ALA A 43 1.04 1.00 -12.70
CA ALA A 43 0.19 -0.05 -13.24
C ALA A 43 -1.07 -0.19 -12.41
N PHE A 44 -2.15 -0.58 -13.07
CA PHE A 44 -3.42 -0.82 -12.41
C PHE A 44 -4.03 -2.02 -13.11
N ARG A 45 -4.13 -3.13 -12.41
CA ARG A 45 -4.56 -4.40 -13.01
C ARG A 45 -5.70 -5.00 -12.22
N PRO A 46 -6.95 -4.67 -12.55
CA PRO A 46 -8.09 -5.30 -11.91
C PRO A 46 -8.28 -6.71 -12.46
N ASP A 47 -8.64 -7.63 -11.59
CA ASP A 47 -8.94 -8.99 -11.99
C ASP A 47 -10.44 -9.17 -11.86
N LEU A 48 -11.13 -9.26 -12.99
CA LEU A 48 -12.57 -9.30 -13.01
C LEU A 48 -13.12 -10.65 -12.55
N VAL A 49 -12.29 -11.67 -12.55
CA VAL A 49 -12.73 -13.00 -12.13
C VAL A 49 -12.74 -13.11 -10.61
N THR A 50 -11.68 -12.63 -9.97
CA THR A 50 -11.55 -12.74 -8.52
C THR A 50 -11.97 -11.48 -7.78
N ASP A 51 -12.26 -10.40 -8.52
CA ASP A 51 -12.62 -9.11 -7.94
C ASP A 51 -11.49 -8.54 -7.09
N GLU A 52 -10.27 -8.92 -7.41
CA GLU A 52 -9.10 -8.39 -6.74
C GLU A 52 -8.38 -7.43 -7.67
N THR A 53 -7.57 -6.56 -7.09
CA THR A 53 -6.89 -5.53 -7.88
C THR A 53 -5.44 -5.45 -7.45
N TRP A 54 -4.55 -5.31 -8.42
CA TRP A 54 -3.15 -5.01 -8.18
C TRP A 54 -2.86 -3.62 -8.68
N MET A 55 -2.18 -2.81 -7.85
CA MET A 55 -1.78 -1.47 -8.22
C MET A 55 -0.30 -1.33 -7.93
N ASP A 56 0.45 -0.79 -8.89
CA ASP A 56 1.87 -0.54 -8.68
C ASP A 56 2.11 0.95 -8.72
N PHE A 57 3.01 1.43 -7.88
CA PHE A 57 3.38 2.84 -7.90
C PHE A 57 4.82 3.01 -7.48
N ARG A 58 5.37 4.19 -7.75
CA ARG A 58 6.71 4.55 -7.33
C ARG A 58 6.65 5.73 -6.40
N TYR A 59 7.51 5.73 -5.41
CA TYR A 59 7.61 6.84 -4.48
C TYR A 59 9.06 6.97 -4.07
N LYS A 60 9.63 8.14 -4.32
CA LYS A 60 11.02 8.45 -3.99
C LYS A 60 12.00 7.43 -4.57
N GLY A 61 11.71 6.98 -5.79
CA GLY A 61 12.59 6.06 -6.48
C GLY A 61 12.41 4.59 -6.13
N TRP A 62 11.52 4.28 -5.19
CA TRP A 62 11.26 2.89 -4.80
C TRP A 62 9.92 2.44 -5.37
N LYS A 63 9.84 1.14 -5.68
CA LYS A 63 8.64 0.57 -6.26
C LYS A 63 7.81 -0.13 -5.20
N PHE A 64 6.52 0.06 -5.29
CA PHE A 64 5.58 -0.54 -4.35
C PHE A 64 4.41 -1.15 -5.09
N SER A 65 3.76 -2.12 -4.47
CA SER A 65 2.56 -2.75 -5.02
C SER A 65 1.51 -2.85 -3.94
N ILE A 66 0.26 -2.75 -4.34
CA ILE A 66 -0.86 -2.92 -3.43
C ILE A 66 -1.79 -3.96 -4.02
N HIS A 67 -2.19 -4.90 -3.18
CA HIS A 67 -3.13 -5.96 -3.57
C HIS A 67 -4.27 -5.95 -2.56
N ASN A 68 -5.49 -6.26 -2.99
CA ASN A 68 -6.63 -6.18 -2.08
C ASN A 68 -7.35 -7.52 -1.88
N PRO A 69 -6.68 -8.52 -1.31
CA PRO A 69 -7.36 -9.78 -1.05
C PRO A 69 -8.28 -9.65 0.16
N TYR A 70 -9.40 -10.34 0.13
CA TYR A 70 -10.29 -10.47 1.30
C TYR A 70 -10.71 -9.15 1.93
N GLY A 71 -10.87 -8.11 1.11
CA GLY A 71 -11.36 -6.84 1.65
C GLY A 71 -10.33 -6.03 2.41
N GLU A 72 -9.06 -6.29 2.20
CA GLU A 72 -7.98 -5.54 2.81
C GLU A 72 -7.05 -5.03 1.72
N TYR A 73 -6.27 -4.00 2.04
CA TYR A 73 -5.19 -3.55 1.17
C TYR A 73 -3.88 -4.03 1.76
N TRP A 74 -3.13 -4.80 1.00
CA TRP A 74 -1.82 -5.30 1.39
C TRP A 74 -0.78 -4.53 0.61
N PHE A 75 0.13 -3.86 1.33
CA PHE A 75 1.16 -3.01 0.73
C PHE A 75 2.50 -3.73 0.72
N PHE A 76 3.09 -3.83 -0.45
CA PHE A 76 4.37 -4.51 -0.63
C PHE A 76 5.43 -3.53 -1.09
N ALA A 77 6.63 -3.62 -0.52
CA ALA A 77 7.80 -2.93 -1.05
C ALA A 77 8.50 -3.94 -1.95
N GLU A 78 8.67 -3.60 -3.22
CA GLU A 78 9.27 -4.54 -4.15
C GLU A 78 10.68 -4.92 -3.73
N ASN A 79 11.43 -3.96 -3.19
CA ASN A 79 12.75 -4.22 -2.67
C ASN A 79 12.69 -4.21 -1.14
N SER A 80 13.01 -5.33 -0.52
CA SER A 80 12.92 -5.43 0.94
C SER A 80 13.93 -4.54 1.65
N GLU A 81 14.89 -3.97 0.92
CA GLU A 81 15.86 -3.06 1.51
C GLU A 81 15.41 -1.60 1.49
N CYS A 82 14.18 -1.34 1.07
CA CYS A 82 13.66 0.01 1.09
C CYS A 82 13.76 0.58 2.51
N PRO A 83 14.25 1.82 2.65
CA PRO A 83 14.45 2.41 3.98
C PRO A 83 13.18 2.42 4.81
N GLU A 84 13.33 2.15 6.10
CA GLU A 84 12.19 2.09 7.01
C GLU A 84 11.45 3.42 7.12
N ASP A 85 12.16 4.53 7.03
CA ASP A 85 11.49 5.82 7.14
C ASP A 85 10.54 6.07 5.98
N ILE A 86 10.86 5.56 4.78
CA ILE A 86 9.97 5.68 3.65
C ILE A 86 8.73 4.80 3.89
N LEU A 87 8.94 3.59 4.38
CA LEU A 87 7.82 2.69 4.68
C LEU A 87 6.92 3.28 5.78
N HIS A 88 7.52 3.92 6.78
CA HIS A 88 6.73 4.56 7.84
C HIS A 88 5.91 5.72 7.30
N ARG A 89 6.45 6.49 6.37
CA ARG A 89 5.68 7.59 5.78
C ARG A 89 4.46 7.06 5.04
N LEU A 90 4.63 6.01 4.27
CA LEU A 90 3.51 5.41 3.56
C LEU A 90 2.50 4.85 4.55
N ALA A 91 2.98 4.14 5.56
CA ALA A 91 2.09 3.52 6.53
C ALA A 91 1.29 4.56 7.29
N GLU A 92 1.92 5.64 7.71
CA GLU A 92 1.21 6.68 8.44
C GLU A 92 0.16 7.35 7.58
N TYR A 93 0.51 7.63 6.34
CA TYR A 93 -0.44 8.30 5.44
C TYR A 93 -1.66 7.42 5.19
N PHE A 94 -1.44 6.16 4.81
CA PHE A 94 -2.56 5.30 4.44
C PHE A 94 -3.34 4.82 5.66
N ALA A 95 -2.70 4.62 6.79
CA ALA A 95 -3.42 4.24 8.00
C ALA A 95 -4.35 5.36 8.44
N ARG A 96 -3.91 6.61 8.29
CA ARG A 96 -4.76 7.74 8.64
C ARG A 96 -5.99 7.80 7.73
N LEU A 97 -5.81 7.44 6.46
CA LEU A 97 -6.91 7.50 5.52
C LEU A 97 -7.88 6.34 5.64
N SER A 98 -7.53 5.30 6.37
CA SER A 98 -8.43 4.16 6.47
C SER A 98 -9.38 4.29 7.65
N GLY A 99 -9.80 5.50 7.94
CA GLY A 99 -10.86 5.71 8.91
C GLY A 99 -10.41 5.97 10.32
N GLN A 100 -9.13 6.01 10.53
CA GLN A 100 -8.65 6.25 11.86
C GLN A 100 -8.82 7.67 12.30
N ASP A 101 -9.05 8.52 11.35
CA ASP A 101 -9.22 9.91 11.65
C ASP A 101 -10.64 10.25 11.88
N SER A 102 -11.48 9.27 11.94
CA SER A 102 -12.87 9.52 12.05
C SER A 102 -13.22 10.19 13.35
N GLY A 103 -12.33 10.18 14.20
CA GLY A 103 -12.61 10.73 15.50
C GLY A 103 -12.93 12.12 15.40
#